data_19da76a7889ae0154129a2d27eef11ab
#
_entry.id   19da76a7889ae0154129a2d27eef11ab
#
_cell.length_a   1.000
_cell.length_b   1.000
_cell.length_c   1.000
_cell.angle_alpha   90.00
_cell.angle_beta   90.00
_cell.angle_gamma   90.00
#
_symmetry.space_group_name_H-M   'P 1'
#
loop_
_entity.id
_entity.type
_entity.pdbx_description
1 polymer ?
#
loop_
_entity_poly.entity_id
_entity_poly.type
_entity_poly.pdbx_seq_one_letter_code
_entity_poly.pdbx_strand_id
1 'polypeptide(L)'
;MFGDPVKNTMDWEIKPLSELGELNRGVSKARPRNSPELLGGPYPLIQTGEVANAKTYITSFNSTYSEKGLAQSKMWPKGTLCITIAANIAQTSILTFDACFPDSVVGFISRNMTNELFIHYWFSFFQKILDEQAPQVAQKNINLKILSELNVIVPPLSLQNRFAAFVERVDQQKQTIQQSLEKLELMKKH
;
A
#
# COMPACT_ATOMS: atom_id res chain seq x y z
N MET A 1 20.89 -3.97 1.05
CA MET A 1 20.99 -2.99 -0.07
C MET A 1 20.93 -1.55 0.45
N PHE A 2 20.05 -1.23 1.40
CA PHE A 2 19.84 0.14 1.92
C PHE A 2 20.35 0.37 3.35
N GLY A 3 20.96 -0.63 3.98
CA GLY A 3 21.31 -0.60 5.40
C GLY A 3 20.06 -0.73 6.30
N ASP A 4 20.18 -0.27 7.53
CA ASP A 4 19.04 -0.20 8.47
C ASP A 4 18.22 1.07 8.15
N PRO A 5 16.96 0.96 7.70
CA PRO A 5 16.15 2.11 7.32
C PRO A 5 15.66 2.94 8.52
N VAL A 6 15.75 2.40 9.73
CA VAL A 6 15.36 3.09 10.97
C VAL A 6 16.51 3.98 11.44
N LYS A 7 17.73 3.43 11.48
CA LYS A 7 18.96 4.12 11.94
C LYS A 7 19.69 4.87 10.84
N ASN A 8 19.27 4.69 9.58
CA ASN A 8 19.93 5.26 8.39
C ASN A 8 21.45 4.99 8.37
N THR A 9 21.86 3.76 8.56
CA THR A 9 23.28 3.38 8.68
C THR A 9 24.12 3.62 7.42
N MET A 10 23.52 4.05 6.33
CA MET A 10 24.18 4.40 5.07
C MET A 10 24.19 5.90 4.78
N ASP A 11 23.75 6.71 5.73
CA ASP A 11 23.68 8.19 5.63
C ASP A 11 22.95 8.71 4.38
N TRP A 12 21.85 8.01 3.99
CA TRP A 12 21.00 8.48 2.92
C TRP A 12 20.33 9.82 3.28
N GLU A 13 20.04 10.63 2.27
CA GLU A 13 19.18 11.79 2.44
C GLU A 13 17.85 11.38 3.10
N ILE A 14 17.30 12.24 3.97
CA ILE A 14 16.02 12.00 4.64
C ILE A 14 15.04 13.08 4.23
N LYS A 15 13.83 12.68 3.85
CA LYS A 15 12.73 13.60 3.51
C LYS A 15 11.42 13.16 4.14
N PRO A 16 10.52 14.09 4.46
CA PRO A 16 9.15 13.74 4.84
C PRO A 16 8.45 12.99 3.69
N LEU A 17 7.60 12.03 4.04
CA LEU A 17 6.86 11.23 3.05
C LEU A 17 6.05 12.11 2.09
N SER A 18 5.54 13.25 2.56
CA SER A 18 4.80 14.24 1.76
C SER A 18 5.62 14.90 0.65
N GLU A 19 6.94 14.91 0.75
CA GLU A 19 7.82 15.41 -0.32
C GLU A 19 8.06 14.34 -1.41
N LEU A 20 7.94 13.08 -1.07
CA LEU A 20 8.22 11.95 -1.95
C LEU A 20 7.03 11.59 -2.85
N GLY A 21 5.83 12.02 -2.50
CA GLY A 21 4.62 11.71 -3.26
C GLY A 21 3.42 12.54 -2.84
N GLU A 22 2.32 12.31 -3.53
CA GLU A 22 1.01 12.87 -3.17
C GLU A 22 0.32 11.92 -2.19
N LEU A 23 -0.05 12.43 -1.01
CA LEU A 23 -0.75 11.73 0.04
C LEU A 23 -2.15 12.30 0.20
N ASN A 24 -3.17 11.48 0.03
CA ASN A 24 -4.55 11.87 0.31
C ASN A 24 -5.35 10.71 0.89
N ARG A 25 -6.33 11.03 1.73
CA ARG A 25 -7.28 10.02 2.19
C ARG A 25 -8.24 9.61 1.07
N GLY A 26 -8.65 8.36 1.08
CA GLY A 26 -9.80 7.93 0.33
C GLY A 26 -11.06 8.66 0.75
N VAL A 27 -12.10 8.56 -0.07
CA VAL A 27 -13.35 9.33 0.11
C VAL A 27 -14.54 8.38 0.16
N SER A 28 -15.36 8.52 1.22
CA SER A 28 -16.65 7.86 1.35
C SER A 28 -17.58 8.76 2.16
N LYS A 29 -18.38 9.58 1.49
CA LYS A 29 -19.24 10.60 2.11
C LYS A 29 -20.58 10.05 2.58
N ALA A 30 -21.14 9.06 1.85
CA ALA A 30 -22.45 8.51 2.15
C ALA A 30 -22.49 7.75 3.49
N ARG A 31 -23.65 7.79 4.13
CA ARG A 31 -23.96 7.02 5.33
C ARG A 31 -25.40 6.46 5.19
N PRO A 32 -25.62 5.16 5.42
CA PRO A 32 -24.60 4.13 5.68
C PRO A 32 -23.72 3.86 4.44
N ARG A 33 -22.46 3.49 4.66
CA ARG A 33 -21.47 3.25 3.57
C ARG A 33 -21.80 2.04 2.70
N ASN A 34 -22.55 1.10 3.25
CA ASN A 34 -22.96 -0.15 2.62
C ASN A 34 -24.39 -0.12 2.06
N SER A 35 -24.94 1.08 1.83
CA SER A 35 -26.25 1.21 1.20
C SER A 35 -26.27 0.50 -0.16
N PRO A 36 -27.26 -0.38 -0.44
CA PRO A 36 -27.29 -1.17 -1.68
C PRO A 36 -27.21 -0.33 -2.96
N GLU A 37 -27.76 0.88 -2.94
CA GLU A 37 -27.72 1.80 -4.09
C GLU A 37 -26.31 2.31 -4.45
N LEU A 38 -25.37 2.22 -3.52
CA LEU A 38 -23.97 2.63 -3.72
C LEU A 38 -23.12 1.51 -4.30
N LEU A 39 -23.57 0.26 -4.25
CA LEU A 39 -22.78 -0.93 -4.55
C LEU A 39 -23.24 -1.63 -5.84
N GLY A 40 -22.46 -2.62 -6.28
CA GLY A 40 -22.82 -3.55 -7.35
C GLY A 40 -22.65 -3.02 -8.78
N GLY A 41 -21.92 -1.89 -8.96
CA GLY A 41 -21.61 -1.36 -10.29
C GLY A 41 -20.20 -1.77 -10.78
N PRO A 42 -19.64 -1.07 -11.78
CA PRO A 42 -18.38 -1.47 -12.41
C PRO A 42 -17.11 -0.96 -11.71
N TYR A 43 -17.22 -0.16 -10.64
CA TYR A 43 -16.07 0.52 -10.05
C TYR A 43 -15.51 -0.25 -8.85
N PRO A 44 -14.29 -0.82 -8.91
CA PRO A 44 -13.68 -1.55 -7.81
C PRO A 44 -13.63 -0.73 -6.52
N LEU A 45 -14.02 -1.35 -5.41
CA LEU A 45 -13.94 -0.77 -4.07
C LEU A 45 -13.00 -1.61 -3.21
N ILE A 46 -11.90 -1.02 -2.79
CA ILE A 46 -10.91 -1.63 -1.91
C ILE A 46 -11.14 -1.12 -0.48
N GLN A 47 -11.15 -2.03 0.48
CA GLN A 47 -11.27 -1.71 1.89
C GLN A 47 -9.99 -2.09 2.64
N THR A 48 -9.92 -1.80 3.93
CA THR A 48 -8.73 -2.09 4.75
C THR A 48 -8.37 -3.57 4.79
N GLY A 49 -9.34 -4.47 4.63
CA GLY A 49 -9.13 -5.91 4.58
C GLY A 49 -8.37 -6.36 3.35
N GLU A 50 -8.73 -5.86 2.16
CA GLU A 50 -8.01 -6.16 0.93
C GLU A 50 -6.57 -5.64 0.99
N VAL A 51 -6.36 -4.43 1.51
CA VAL A 51 -5.00 -3.86 1.69
C VAL A 51 -4.17 -4.73 2.63
N ALA A 52 -4.72 -5.13 3.78
CA ALA A 52 -4.00 -5.91 4.78
C ALA A 52 -3.69 -7.35 4.34
N ASN A 53 -4.59 -7.96 3.55
CA ASN A 53 -4.45 -9.35 3.10
C ASN A 53 -3.63 -9.49 1.81
N ALA A 54 -3.49 -8.43 1.03
CA ALA A 54 -2.60 -8.41 -0.12
C ALA A 54 -1.14 -8.36 0.35
N LYS A 55 -0.28 -9.21 -0.22
CA LYS A 55 1.15 -9.22 0.16
C LYS A 55 1.84 -7.94 -0.31
N THR A 56 1.89 -7.74 -1.62
CA THR A 56 2.49 -6.57 -2.26
C THR A 56 1.47 -5.88 -3.15
N TYR A 57 0.73 -6.65 -3.94
CA TYR A 57 -0.18 -6.14 -4.96
C TYR A 57 -1.62 -6.55 -4.70
N ILE A 58 -2.54 -5.59 -4.78
CA ILE A 58 -3.99 -5.87 -4.78
C ILE A 58 -4.38 -6.30 -6.19
N THR A 59 -4.70 -7.59 -6.35
CA THR A 59 -5.04 -8.21 -7.64
C THR A 59 -6.51 -8.56 -7.77
N SER A 60 -7.30 -8.42 -6.69
CA SER A 60 -8.73 -8.71 -6.65
C SER A 60 -9.46 -7.81 -5.68
N PHE A 61 -10.76 -7.76 -5.77
CA PHE A 61 -11.66 -7.00 -4.91
C PHE A 61 -12.93 -7.79 -4.65
N ASN A 62 -13.55 -7.55 -3.49
CA ASN A 62 -14.79 -8.21 -3.07
C ASN A 62 -16.03 -7.35 -3.29
N SER A 63 -15.86 -6.06 -3.50
CA SER A 63 -16.95 -5.10 -3.62
C SER A 63 -16.70 -4.11 -4.75
N THR A 64 -17.78 -3.54 -5.27
CA THR A 64 -17.73 -2.50 -6.29
C THR A 64 -18.71 -1.38 -5.95
N TYR A 65 -18.44 -0.18 -6.43
CA TYR A 65 -19.36 0.95 -6.41
C TYR A 65 -20.18 1.02 -7.70
N SER A 66 -21.43 1.50 -7.56
CA SER A 66 -22.28 1.99 -8.64
C SER A 66 -21.85 3.41 -9.05
N GLU A 67 -22.51 4.00 -10.04
CA GLU A 67 -22.34 5.43 -10.39
C GLU A 67 -22.60 6.34 -9.19
N LYS A 68 -23.62 6.05 -8.38
CA LYS A 68 -23.91 6.79 -7.14
C LYS A 68 -22.77 6.61 -6.11
N GLY A 69 -22.24 5.41 -6.01
CA GLY A 69 -21.09 5.11 -5.16
C GLY A 69 -19.84 5.88 -5.58
N LEU A 70 -19.53 5.91 -6.88
CA LEU A 70 -18.43 6.71 -7.41
C LEU A 70 -18.63 8.21 -7.17
N ALA A 71 -19.82 8.74 -7.39
CA ALA A 71 -20.11 10.18 -7.22
C ALA A 71 -19.85 10.72 -5.81
N GLN A 72 -19.89 9.87 -4.78
CA GLN A 72 -19.57 10.22 -3.38
C GLN A 72 -18.16 9.77 -2.95
N SER A 73 -17.37 9.21 -3.85
CA SER A 73 -16.02 8.69 -3.62
C SER A 73 -14.98 9.38 -4.52
N LYS A 74 -13.81 8.79 -4.63
CA LYS A 74 -12.73 9.19 -5.55
C LYS A 74 -12.12 7.93 -6.16
N MET A 75 -11.94 7.93 -7.47
CA MET A 75 -11.15 6.91 -8.17
C MET A 75 -9.67 7.23 -8.05
N TRP A 76 -8.89 6.21 -7.73
CA TRP A 76 -7.43 6.26 -7.65
C TRP A 76 -6.82 5.40 -8.75
N PRO A 77 -5.73 5.86 -9.38
CA PRO A 77 -5.14 5.13 -10.50
C PRO A 77 -4.39 3.87 -10.02
N LYS A 78 -4.28 2.90 -10.92
CA LYS A 78 -3.31 1.82 -10.82
C LYS A 78 -1.93 2.36 -10.43
N GLY A 79 -1.17 1.62 -9.62
CA GLY A 79 0.13 2.03 -9.08
C GLY A 79 0.03 2.79 -7.76
N THR A 80 -1.16 3.23 -7.33
CA THR A 80 -1.32 3.87 -6.02
C THR A 80 -0.96 2.89 -4.90
N LEU A 81 -0.08 3.31 -3.99
CA LEU A 81 0.18 2.61 -2.74
C LEU A 81 -0.93 2.95 -1.74
N CYS A 82 -1.70 1.95 -1.36
CA CYS A 82 -2.71 2.05 -0.31
C CYS A 82 -2.09 1.82 1.06
N ILE A 83 -2.39 2.70 2.03
CA ILE A 83 -1.90 2.65 3.41
C ILE A 83 -3.09 2.67 4.35
N THR A 84 -3.27 1.67 5.19
CA THR A 84 -4.35 1.64 6.17
C THR A 84 -4.04 2.51 7.38
N ILE A 85 -5.02 3.33 7.81
CA ILE A 85 -4.91 4.21 8.99
C ILE A 85 -5.93 3.87 10.09
N ALA A 86 -6.84 2.95 9.82
CA ALA A 86 -7.79 2.39 10.78
C ALA A 86 -7.86 0.89 10.56
N ALA A 87 -8.05 0.09 11.60
CA ALA A 87 -7.90 -1.37 11.58
C ALA A 87 -6.61 -1.81 10.85
N ASN A 88 -5.87 -2.78 11.27
CA ASN A 88 -4.62 -3.19 10.62
C ASN A 88 -3.71 -2.00 10.20
N ILE A 89 -3.41 -1.11 11.14
CA ILE A 89 -2.70 0.15 10.90
C ILE A 89 -1.36 -0.08 10.18
N ALA A 90 -1.06 0.80 9.21
CA ALA A 90 0.16 0.82 8.40
C ALA A 90 0.42 -0.44 7.57
N GLN A 91 -0.62 -1.25 7.32
CA GLN A 91 -0.53 -2.22 6.25
C GLN A 91 -0.57 -1.50 4.90
N THR A 92 0.25 -1.96 3.98
CA THR A 92 0.36 -1.33 2.66
C THR A 92 0.27 -2.36 1.55
N SER A 93 -0.28 -1.95 0.41
CA SER A 93 -0.26 -2.71 -0.84
C SER A 93 -0.53 -1.80 -2.03
N ILE A 94 -0.13 -2.23 -3.22
CA ILE A 94 -0.15 -1.43 -4.44
C ILE A 94 -1.32 -1.87 -5.33
N LEU A 95 -2.11 -0.91 -5.83
CA LEU A 95 -3.20 -1.18 -6.77
C LEU A 95 -2.66 -1.69 -8.12
N THR A 96 -3.23 -2.78 -8.64
CA THR A 96 -2.95 -3.25 -10.01
C THR A 96 -4.01 -2.82 -11.04
N PHE A 97 -5.06 -2.14 -10.59
CA PHE A 97 -6.15 -1.56 -11.37
C PHE A 97 -6.64 -0.27 -10.69
N ASP A 98 -7.42 0.53 -11.40
CA ASP A 98 -8.04 1.71 -10.82
C ASP A 98 -9.13 1.32 -9.81
N ALA A 99 -9.16 1.97 -8.64
CA ALA A 99 -10.10 1.61 -7.57
C ALA A 99 -10.50 2.79 -6.70
N CYS A 100 -11.67 2.70 -6.09
CA CYS A 100 -12.08 3.55 -4.97
C CYS A 100 -11.66 2.93 -3.64
N PHE A 101 -11.46 3.75 -2.62
CA PHE A 101 -11.34 3.30 -1.23
C PHE A 101 -11.82 4.36 -0.24
N PRO A 102 -12.25 3.94 0.98
CA PRO A 102 -12.78 4.84 1.99
C PRO A 102 -11.70 5.64 2.71
N ASP A 103 -12.13 6.57 3.54
CA ASP A 103 -11.30 7.45 4.36
C ASP A 103 -10.44 6.75 5.45
N SER A 104 -10.61 5.44 5.64
CA SER A 104 -9.76 4.57 6.44
C SER A 104 -8.49 4.10 5.72
N VAL A 105 -8.37 4.42 4.43
CA VAL A 105 -7.18 4.16 3.60
C VAL A 105 -6.65 5.48 3.07
N VAL A 106 -5.34 5.65 3.09
CA VAL A 106 -4.60 6.74 2.45
C VAL A 106 -3.97 6.21 1.17
N GLY A 107 -4.13 6.92 0.07
CA GLY A 107 -3.40 6.68 -1.17
C GLY A 107 -2.13 7.52 -1.21
N PHE A 108 -1.04 6.90 -1.62
CA PHE A 108 0.22 7.54 -1.93
C PHE A 108 0.57 7.30 -3.39
N ILE A 109 0.81 8.38 -4.13
CA ILE A 109 1.28 8.36 -5.52
C ILE A 109 2.67 8.96 -5.54
N SER A 110 3.68 8.17 -5.89
CA SER A 110 5.07 8.62 -5.88
C SER A 110 5.34 9.72 -6.89
N ARG A 111 6.34 10.55 -6.56
CA ARG A 111 6.93 11.52 -7.47
C ARG A 111 8.28 11.01 -7.98
N ASN A 112 8.94 11.80 -8.83
CA ASN A 112 10.17 11.44 -9.55
C ASN A 112 11.38 11.03 -8.67
N MET A 113 11.26 11.07 -7.36
CA MET A 113 12.36 10.77 -6.42
C MET A 113 12.23 9.41 -5.75
N THR A 114 11.08 8.75 -5.87
CA THR A 114 10.84 7.50 -5.16
C THR A 114 10.02 6.50 -5.99
N ASN A 115 10.12 5.24 -5.62
CA ASN A 115 9.43 4.11 -6.21
C ASN A 115 8.43 3.55 -5.16
N GLU A 116 7.19 3.27 -5.58
CA GLU A 116 6.10 2.79 -4.70
C GLU A 116 6.47 1.50 -3.99
N LEU A 117 7.16 0.60 -4.69
CA LEU A 117 7.57 -0.68 -4.12
C LEU A 117 8.66 -0.49 -3.04
N PHE A 118 9.56 0.48 -3.23
CA PHE A 118 10.51 0.86 -2.18
C PHE A 118 9.79 1.36 -0.94
N ILE A 119 8.81 2.26 -1.08
CA ILE A 119 8.01 2.79 0.04
C ILE A 119 7.21 1.66 0.70
N HIS A 120 6.59 0.76 -0.07
CA HIS A 120 5.90 -0.41 0.46
C HIS A 120 6.79 -1.23 1.40
N TYR A 121 8.01 -1.55 0.98
CA TYR A 121 8.94 -2.31 1.80
C TYR A 121 9.53 -1.49 2.95
N TRP A 122 9.69 -0.18 2.79
CA TRP A 122 10.06 0.71 3.89
C TRP A 122 9.01 0.68 5.01
N PHE A 123 7.72 0.63 4.67
CA PHE A 123 6.64 0.47 5.64
C PHE A 123 6.68 -0.84 6.44
N SER A 124 7.40 -1.86 6.01
CA SER A 124 7.61 -3.06 6.83
C SER A 124 8.36 -2.80 8.14
N PHE A 125 9.04 -1.66 8.24
CA PHE A 125 9.72 -1.20 9.45
C PHE A 125 8.90 -0.14 10.23
N PHE A 126 7.68 0.13 9.79
CA PHE A 126 6.88 1.25 10.26
C PHE A 126 6.77 1.35 11.79
N GLN A 127 6.53 0.23 12.49
CA GLN A 127 6.41 0.25 13.94
C GLN A 127 7.71 0.75 14.59
N LYS A 128 8.87 0.26 14.16
CA LYS A 128 10.17 0.69 14.67
C LYS A 128 10.46 2.16 14.35
N ILE A 129 10.08 2.60 13.16
CA ILE A 129 10.22 3.99 12.73
C ILE A 129 9.36 4.91 13.59
N LEU A 130 8.13 4.49 13.87
CA LEU A 130 7.20 5.25 14.69
C LEU A 130 7.69 5.33 16.14
N ASP A 131 8.19 4.25 16.70
CA ASP A 131 8.73 4.20 18.06
C ASP A 131 9.93 5.17 18.23
N GLU A 132 10.76 5.34 17.20
CA GLU A 132 11.89 6.27 17.23
C GLU A 132 11.50 7.73 16.93
N GLN A 133 10.64 7.96 15.94
CA GLN A 133 10.31 9.32 15.47
C GLN A 133 9.14 9.95 16.21
N ALA A 134 8.21 9.18 16.73
CA ALA A 134 6.99 9.66 17.37
C ALA A 134 6.51 8.74 18.51
N PRO A 135 7.30 8.53 19.57
CA PRO A 135 7.00 7.54 20.62
C PRO A 135 5.67 7.78 21.36
N GLN A 136 5.22 9.04 21.43
CA GLN A 136 3.94 9.39 22.06
C GLN A 136 2.71 9.05 21.16
N VAL A 137 2.92 8.88 19.87
CA VAL A 137 1.87 8.61 18.87
C VAL A 137 1.74 7.12 18.58
N ALA A 138 2.77 6.35 18.85
CA ALA A 138 2.91 4.92 18.51
C ALA A 138 1.73 4.03 18.98
N GLN A 139 0.89 4.51 19.88
CA GLN A 139 -0.10 3.66 20.54
C GLN A 139 -1.55 3.83 20.11
N LYS A 140 -1.99 4.89 19.42
CA LYS A 140 -3.46 5.07 19.34
C LYS A 140 -4.10 5.56 18.03
N ASN A 141 -3.53 6.40 17.22
CA ASN A 141 -4.21 6.85 15.98
C ASN A 141 -3.23 7.39 14.94
N ILE A 142 -2.98 6.64 13.90
CA ILE A 142 -2.28 7.16 12.74
C ILE A 142 -3.27 7.92 11.87
N ASN A 143 -2.88 9.11 11.45
CA ASN A 143 -3.65 9.96 10.57
C ASN A 143 -2.79 10.49 9.42
N LEU A 144 -3.41 11.18 8.46
CA LEU A 144 -2.71 11.71 7.30
C LEU A 144 -1.55 12.65 7.67
N LYS A 145 -1.70 13.45 8.74
CA LYS A 145 -0.65 14.38 9.17
C LYS A 145 0.59 13.61 9.63
N ILE A 146 0.41 12.61 10.49
CA ILE A 146 1.52 11.78 10.99
C ILE A 146 2.22 11.08 9.82
N LEU A 147 1.46 10.47 8.89
CA LEU A 147 2.04 9.84 7.72
C LEU A 147 2.84 10.83 6.86
N SER A 148 2.33 12.04 6.66
CA SER A 148 2.98 13.06 5.83
C SER A 148 4.31 13.55 6.40
N GLU A 149 4.44 13.55 7.72
CA GLU A 149 5.62 14.01 8.46
C GLU A 149 6.67 12.91 8.72
N LEU A 150 6.37 11.63 8.39
CA LEU A 150 7.33 10.54 8.56
C LEU A 150 8.58 10.76 7.72
N ASN A 151 9.71 10.70 8.38
CA ASN A 151 11.03 10.82 7.76
C ASN A 151 11.44 9.52 7.08
N VAL A 152 11.56 9.55 5.78
CA VAL A 152 11.91 8.43 4.90
C VAL A 152 13.34 8.61 4.38
N ILE A 153 14.14 7.55 4.44
CA ILE A 153 15.44 7.54 3.75
C ILE A 153 15.22 7.57 2.24
N VAL A 154 16.04 8.32 1.52
CA VAL A 154 15.92 8.52 0.06
C VAL A 154 17.19 8.06 -0.65
N PRO A 155 17.42 6.76 -0.82
CA PRO A 155 18.51 6.26 -1.66
C PRO A 155 18.31 6.72 -3.11
N PRO A 156 19.36 6.76 -3.93
CA PRO A 156 19.24 7.09 -5.36
C PRO A 156 18.13 6.27 -6.04
N LEU A 157 17.29 6.91 -6.88
CA LEU A 157 16.17 6.26 -7.55
C LEU A 157 16.60 5.02 -8.36
N SER A 158 17.80 5.06 -8.95
CA SER A 158 18.37 3.90 -9.67
C SER A 158 18.55 2.69 -8.75
N LEU A 159 18.91 2.90 -7.48
CA LEU A 159 19.05 1.82 -6.50
C LEU A 159 17.68 1.31 -6.04
N GLN A 160 16.70 2.21 -5.84
CA GLN A 160 15.32 1.84 -5.55
C GLN A 160 14.71 0.99 -6.67
N ASN A 161 14.90 1.39 -7.94
CA ASN A 161 14.42 0.65 -9.11
C ASN A 161 15.09 -0.72 -9.26
N ARG A 162 16.39 -0.83 -8.96
CA ARG A 162 17.09 -2.13 -8.93
C ARG A 162 16.52 -3.05 -7.85
N PHE A 163 16.17 -2.49 -6.69
CA PHE A 163 15.52 -3.23 -5.63
C PHE A 163 14.12 -3.69 -6.06
N ALA A 164 13.31 -2.81 -6.65
CA ALA A 164 12.00 -3.14 -7.16
C ALA A 164 12.06 -4.30 -8.18
N ALA A 165 12.96 -4.22 -9.17
CA ALA A 165 13.17 -5.28 -10.15
C ALA A 165 13.65 -6.60 -9.52
N PHE A 166 14.43 -6.54 -8.45
CA PHE A 166 14.84 -7.74 -7.70
C PHE A 166 13.64 -8.39 -7.00
N VAL A 167 12.82 -7.60 -6.30
CA VAL A 167 11.62 -8.08 -5.60
C VAL A 167 10.64 -8.72 -6.58
N GLU A 168 10.33 -8.06 -7.69
CA GLU A 168 9.43 -8.58 -8.72
C GLU A 168 9.91 -9.93 -9.27
N ARG A 169 11.21 -10.06 -9.51
CA ARG A 169 11.81 -11.33 -9.96
C ARG A 169 11.67 -12.45 -8.92
N VAL A 170 11.88 -12.13 -7.64
CA VAL A 170 11.71 -13.09 -6.55
C VAL A 170 10.25 -13.53 -6.44
N ASP A 171 9.30 -12.61 -6.55
CA ASP A 171 7.88 -12.94 -6.49
C ASP A 171 7.43 -13.78 -7.68
N GLN A 172 7.93 -13.51 -8.87
CA GLN A 172 7.69 -14.32 -10.06
C GLN A 172 8.26 -15.75 -9.90
N GLN A 173 9.45 -15.90 -9.34
CA GLN A 173 10.03 -17.21 -9.04
C GLN A 173 9.20 -17.98 -8.01
N LYS A 174 8.73 -17.33 -6.94
CA LYS A 174 7.84 -17.94 -5.95
C LYS A 174 6.55 -18.45 -6.58
N GLN A 175 5.91 -17.67 -7.45
CA GLN A 175 4.71 -18.07 -8.16
C GLN A 175 4.95 -19.30 -9.05
N THR A 176 6.06 -19.32 -9.80
CA THR A 176 6.45 -20.45 -10.66
C THR A 176 6.66 -21.73 -9.85
N ILE A 177 7.35 -21.61 -8.71
CA ILE A 177 7.57 -22.76 -7.81
C ILE A 177 6.25 -23.26 -7.23
N GLN A 178 5.36 -22.37 -6.80
CA GLN A 178 4.06 -22.73 -6.25
C GLN A 178 3.21 -23.48 -7.28
N GLN A 179 3.14 -22.98 -8.51
CA GLN A 179 2.43 -23.67 -9.61
C GLN A 179 3.01 -25.05 -9.93
N SER A 180 4.34 -25.19 -9.84
CA SER A 180 5.00 -26.46 -10.05
C SER A 180 4.69 -27.48 -8.95
N LEU A 181 4.65 -27.01 -7.68
CA LEU A 181 4.26 -27.83 -6.54
C LEU A 181 2.79 -28.32 -6.68
N GLU A 182 1.88 -27.43 -7.01
CA GLU A 182 0.47 -27.79 -7.22
C GLU A 182 0.28 -28.84 -8.32
N LYS A 183 1.02 -28.72 -9.45
CA LYS A 183 1.02 -29.73 -10.50
C LYS A 183 1.54 -31.09 -10.02
N LEU A 184 2.62 -31.10 -9.24
CA LEU A 184 3.18 -32.34 -8.69
C LEU A 184 2.23 -33.01 -7.69
N GLU A 185 1.52 -32.22 -6.87
CA GLU A 185 0.52 -32.75 -5.94
C GLU A 185 -0.67 -33.36 -6.66
N LEU A 186 -1.13 -32.75 -7.76
CA LEU A 186 -2.18 -33.32 -8.61
C LEU A 186 -1.74 -34.64 -9.24
N MET A 187 -0.50 -34.74 -9.72
CA MET A 187 0.02 -35.98 -10.32
C MET A 187 0.18 -37.13 -9.31
N LYS A 188 0.33 -36.86 -8.03
CA LYS A 188 0.40 -37.88 -6.96
C LYS A 188 -0.96 -38.46 -6.59
N LYS A 189 -2.06 -37.78 -6.93
CA LYS A 189 -3.43 -38.21 -6.60
C LYS A 189 -4.06 -39.09 -7.67
N HIS A 190 -3.36 -39.32 -8.78
CA HIS A 190 -3.73 -40.24 -9.86
C HIS A 190 -2.75 -41.40 -9.93
#